data_5431c7308e9f7d3d885f113ea32e1e83
#
_entry.id   5431c7308e9f7d3d885f113ea32e1e83
#
_cell.length_a   1.000
_cell.length_b   1.000
_cell.length_c   1.000
_cell.angle_alpha   90.00
_cell.angle_beta   90.00
_cell.angle_gamma   90.00
#
_symmetry.space_group_name_H-M   'P 1'
#
loop_
_entity.id
_entity.type
_entity.pdbx_description
1 polymer ?
#
loop_
_entity_poly.entity_id
_entity_poly.type
_entity_poly.pdbx_seq_one_letter_code
_entity_poly.pdbx_strand_id
1 'polypeptide(L)'
;KSGKGVNVTDITYKGSKSFKLTADKDNQAALYGVSLESGNGVYVDNFPLRGDDGNALKRIPKDNIKAFHGYLNYDLVILSFGLNSVDKVKNTTNYEKEFTDVVNHIKSAMPGVPILIVGVGDKGKKVGSKFETNDMVKKLVTVQKNVASKAGVAFWDLFAAMGGEGAMERWGKDKLTTADMTHLSAEGYKKVARMLFDALMDYYGKN
;
A
#
# COMPACT_ATOMS: atom_id res chain seq x y z
N LYS A 1 28.43 5.04 -14.52
CA LYS A 1 29.27 5.42 -13.36
C LYS A 1 28.60 4.89 -12.11
N SER A 2 29.23 3.97 -11.39
CA SER A 2 28.75 3.51 -10.08
C SER A 2 29.05 4.61 -9.05
N GLY A 3 28.05 5.42 -8.70
CA GLY A 3 28.10 6.34 -7.58
C GLY A 3 27.52 5.70 -6.31
N LYS A 4 27.85 6.21 -5.13
CA LYS A 4 27.13 5.88 -3.91
C LYS A 4 25.71 6.45 -4.01
N GLY A 5 24.67 5.64 -3.74
CA GLY A 5 23.27 6.08 -3.74
C GLY A 5 22.50 5.67 -5.01
N VAL A 6 21.32 6.24 -5.16
CA VAL A 6 20.44 6.03 -6.31
C VAL A 6 20.92 6.89 -7.49
N ASN A 7 21.12 6.27 -8.65
CA ASN A 7 21.46 6.96 -9.89
C ASN A 7 20.30 6.79 -10.86
N VAL A 8 19.93 7.87 -11.53
CA VAL A 8 18.86 7.90 -12.53
C VAL A 8 19.48 8.18 -13.91
N THR A 9 18.96 7.55 -14.93
CA THR A 9 19.26 7.81 -16.32
C THR A 9 17.95 8.06 -17.05
N ASP A 10 17.76 9.29 -17.52
CA ASP A 10 16.61 9.69 -18.31
C ASP A 10 16.89 9.48 -19.80
N ILE A 11 15.96 8.81 -20.46
CA ILE A 11 16.04 8.57 -21.90
C ILE A 11 14.75 9.07 -22.52
N THR A 12 14.85 10.17 -23.26
CA THR A 12 13.72 10.68 -24.04
C THR A 12 13.51 9.80 -25.27
N TYR A 13 12.28 9.33 -25.42
CA TYR A 13 11.97 8.33 -26.41
C TYR A 13 10.63 8.59 -27.09
N LYS A 14 10.56 8.38 -28.40
CA LYS A 14 9.33 8.56 -29.19
C LYS A 14 8.92 7.22 -29.83
N GLY A 15 7.77 6.72 -29.43
CA GLY A 15 6.97 5.83 -30.25
C GLY A 15 7.38 4.36 -30.35
N SER A 16 7.68 3.63 -29.28
CA SER A 16 7.74 2.16 -29.31
C SER A 16 6.81 1.53 -28.29
N LYS A 17 6.38 0.34 -28.59
CA LYS A 17 5.49 -0.46 -27.74
C LYS A 17 6.24 -1.33 -26.73
N SER A 18 7.57 -1.39 -26.83
CA SER A 18 8.41 -2.20 -25.95
C SER A 18 9.81 -1.65 -25.87
N PHE A 19 10.47 -1.88 -24.75
CA PHE A 19 11.92 -1.64 -24.57
C PHE A 19 12.55 -2.89 -23.97
N LYS A 20 13.86 -3.04 -24.18
CA LYS A 20 14.66 -4.10 -23.60
C LYS A 20 15.81 -3.49 -22.82
N LEU A 21 15.89 -3.83 -21.54
CA LEU A 21 17.04 -3.53 -20.70
C LEU A 21 17.97 -4.73 -20.69
N THR A 22 19.24 -4.51 -20.93
CA THR A 22 20.26 -5.56 -20.87
C THR A 22 21.36 -5.12 -19.91
N ALA A 23 21.71 -5.96 -18.95
CA ALA A 23 22.85 -5.76 -18.08
C ALA A 23 23.98 -6.70 -18.50
N ASP A 24 25.20 -6.17 -18.53
CA ASP A 24 26.39 -7.02 -18.79
C ASP A 24 26.64 -7.91 -17.56
N LYS A 25 27.12 -9.15 -17.84
CA LYS A 25 27.33 -10.14 -16.79
C LYS A 25 28.35 -9.72 -15.73
N ASP A 26 29.30 -8.87 -16.10
CA ASP A 26 30.37 -8.39 -15.22
C ASP A 26 29.99 -7.12 -14.43
N ASN A 27 28.77 -6.62 -14.62
CA ASN A 27 28.30 -5.42 -13.97
C ASN A 27 27.56 -5.77 -12.66
N GLN A 28 28.15 -5.36 -11.53
CA GLN A 28 27.55 -5.53 -10.19
C GLN A 28 26.54 -4.41 -9.83
N ALA A 29 25.99 -3.72 -10.82
CA ALA A 29 25.01 -2.66 -10.57
C ALA A 29 23.67 -3.25 -10.06
N ALA A 30 23.13 -2.66 -9.01
CA ALA A 30 21.78 -2.95 -8.57
C ALA A 30 20.78 -2.12 -9.41
N LEU A 31 19.85 -2.79 -10.07
CA LEU A 31 18.73 -2.14 -10.75
C LEU A 31 17.55 -2.07 -9.78
N TYR A 32 17.11 -0.84 -9.47
CA TYR A 32 16.00 -0.62 -8.56
C TYR A 32 14.64 -0.60 -9.28
N GLY A 33 14.59 -0.09 -10.50
CA GLY A 33 13.36 -0.04 -11.27
C GLY A 33 13.50 0.71 -12.58
N VAL A 34 12.42 0.73 -13.33
CA VAL A 34 12.25 1.51 -14.56
C VAL A 34 10.89 2.20 -14.49
N SER A 35 10.87 3.51 -14.73
CA SER A 35 9.63 4.28 -14.87
C SER A 35 9.44 4.67 -16.34
N LEU A 36 8.19 4.64 -16.82
CA LEU A 36 7.80 5.07 -18.16
C LEU A 36 6.77 6.18 -18.02
N GLU A 37 7.20 7.38 -18.26
CA GLU A 37 6.40 8.57 -18.01
C GLU A 37 6.18 9.37 -19.31
N SER A 38 5.00 9.97 -19.46
CA SER A 38 4.61 10.72 -20.65
C SER A 38 4.52 12.23 -20.45
N GLY A 39 5.19 12.78 -19.45
CA GLY A 39 5.16 14.20 -19.10
C GLY A 39 4.07 14.53 -18.08
N ASN A 40 3.02 15.26 -18.44
CA ASN A 40 1.96 15.63 -17.49
C ASN A 40 1.00 14.47 -17.23
N GLY A 41 0.68 14.22 -15.96
CA GLY A 41 -0.26 13.16 -15.58
C GLY A 41 -0.20 12.83 -14.09
N VAL A 42 -0.99 11.85 -13.68
CA VAL A 42 -0.92 11.22 -12.36
C VAL A 42 -0.22 9.89 -12.51
N TYR A 43 0.86 9.71 -11.80
CA TYR A 43 1.63 8.46 -11.77
C TYR A 43 1.38 7.74 -10.45
N VAL A 44 1.16 6.44 -10.53
CA VAL A 44 0.94 5.60 -9.35
C VAL A 44 1.96 4.48 -9.35
N ASP A 45 2.94 4.59 -8.47
CA ASP A 45 3.94 3.56 -8.25
C ASP A 45 3.42 2.52 -7.27
N ASN A 46 3.57 1.26 -7.63
CA ASN A 46 3.23 0.15 -6.76
C ASN A 46 4.48 -0.50 -6.19
N PHE A 47 4.60 -0.49 -4.86
CA PHE A 47 5.68 -1.10 -4.09
C PHE A 47 5.19 -2.39 -3.40
N PRO A 48 4.97 -3.49 -4.13
CA PRO A 48 4.37 -4.68 -3.56
C PRO A 48 5.40 -5.47 -2.73
N LEU A 49 5.11 -5.62 -1.45
CA LEU A 49 5.83 -6.53 -0.54
C LEU A 49 4.92 -7.70 -0.22
N ARG A 50 5.05 -8.80 -0.98
CA ARG A 50 4.18 -9.96 -0.82
C ARG A 50 4.33 -10.60 0.56
N GLY A 51 3.20 -10.77 1.26
CA GLY A 51 3.15 -11.42 2.57
C GLY A 51 3.69 -10.56 3.73
N ASP A 52 4.08 -9.31 3.47
CA ASP A 52 4.59 -8.38 4.47
C ASP A 52 3.47 -7.68 5.24
N ASP A 53 3.78 -7.25 6.43
CA ASP A 53 2.92 -6.48 7.34
C ASP A 53 3.29 -4.99 7.40
N GLY A 54 4.23 -4.55 6.56
CA GLY A 54 4.81 -3.22 6.51
C GLY A 54 6.16 -3.10 7.19
N ASN A 55 6.54 -4.05 8.03
CA ASN A 55 7.80 -3.99 8.79
C ASN A 55 9.06 -3.99 7.92
N ALA A 56 8.99 -4.59 6.72
CA ALA A 56 10.11 -4.57 5.79
C ALA A 56 10.47 -3.15 5.31
N LEU A 57 9.54 -2.22 5.30
CA LEU A 57 9.81 -0.83 4.93
C LEU A 57 10.85 -0.16 5.85
N LYS A 58 10.88 -0.54 7.13
CA LYS A 58 11.88 -0.02 8.09
C LYS A 58 13.31 -0.46 7.78
N ARG A 59 13.48 -1.53 7.00
CA ARG A 59 14.80 -2.03 6.57
C ARG A 59 15.37 -1.24 5.39
N ILE A 60 14.54 -0.47 4.69
CA ILE A 60 15.00 0.41 3.62
C ILE A 60 15.66 1.63 4.27
N PRO A 61 16.94 1.92 3.99
CA PRO A 61 17.59 3.10 4.52
C PRO A 61 16.83 4.37 4.16
N LYS A 62 16.66 5.28 5.11
CA LYS A 62 15.94 6.55 4.89
C LYS A 62 16.55 7.37 3.76
N ASP A 63 17.88 7.34 3.62
CA ASP A 63 18.57 8.04 2.55
C ASP A 63 18.18 7.49 1.17
N ASN A 64 17.91 6.18 1.06
CA ASN A 64 17.43 5.61 -0.20
C ASN A 64 16.00 6.09 -0.49
N ILE A 65 15.11 6.06 0.50
CA ILE A 65 13.72 6.56 0.35
C ILE A 65 13.75 8.03 -0.06
N LYS A 66 14.57 8.85 0.63
CA LYS A 66 14.76 10.26 0.32
C LYS A 66 15.30 10.48 -1.10
N ALA A 67 16.26 9.65 -1.53
CA ALA A 67 16.83 9.75 -2.87
C ALA A 67 15.79 9.43 -3.95
N PHE A 68 14.99 8.38 -3.76
CA PHE A 68 13.88 8.06 -4.67
C PHE A 68 12.85 9.19 -4.71
N HIS A 69 12.44 9.72 -3.56
CA HIS A 69 11.52 10.86 -3.50
C HIS A 69 12.10 12.08 -4.22
N GLY A 70 13.40 12.34 -4.10
CA GLY A 70 14.07 13.45 -4.79
C GLY A 70 14.03 13.36 -6.33
N TYR A 71 13.86 12.17 -6.90
CA TYR A 71 13.66 11.96 -8.34
C TYR A 71 12.21 11.87 -8.76
N LEU A 72 11.39 11.19 -7.97
CA LEU A 72 10.00 10.84 -8.34
C LEU A 72 8.97 11.85 -7.81
N ASN A 73 9.39 12.75 -6.90
CA ASN A 73 8.57 13.85 -6.35
C ASN A 73 7.18 13.38 -5.89
N TYR A 74 7.13 12.36 -5.02
CA TYR A 74 5.87 11.83 -4.52
C TYR A 74 5.05 12.91 -3.80
N ASP A 75 3.80 13.09 -4.23
CA ASP A 75 2.81 13.99 -3.62
C ASP A 75 1.97 13.30 -2.56
N LEU A 76 1.93 11.96 -2.55
CA LEU A 76 1.17 11.15 -1.61
C LEU A 76 1.82 9.77 -1.45
N VAL A 77 1.89 9.30 -0.22
CA VAL A 77 2.23 7.90 0.10
C VAL A 77 1.00 7.19 0.64
N ILE A 78 0.64 6.06 0.06
CA ILE A 78 -0.46 5.21 0.54
C ILE A 78 0.12 3.96 1.18
N LEU A 79 -0.17 3.75 2.47
CA LEU A 79 0.22 2.55 3.22
C LEU A 79 -1.00 1.62 3.36
N SER A 80 -0.97 0.49 2.66
CA SER A 80 -2.04 -0.51 2.67
C SER A 80 -1.51 -1.84 3.22
N PHE A 81 -1.57 -2.00 4.53
CA PHE A 81 -1.09 -3.18 5.25
C PHE A 81 -2.14 -3.68 6.25
N GLY A 82 -1.91 -4.86 6.81
CA GLY A 82 -2.73 -5.41 7.89
C GLY A 82 -3.40 -6.74 7.56
N LEU A 83 -3.73 -7.01 6.30
CA LEU A 83 -4.38 -8.27 5.92
C LEU A 83 -3.53 -9.50 6.30
N ASN A 84 -2.22 -9.42 6.10
CA ASN A 84 -1.28 -10.48 6.50
C ASN A 84 -1.04 -10.55 8.01
N SER A 85 -1.46 -9.52 8.75
CA SER A 85 -1.35 -9.45 10.20
C SER A 85 -2.55 -10.07 10.92
N VAL A 86 -3.71 -10.16 10.27
CA VAL A 86 -4.97 -10.62 10.89
C VAL A 86 -4.80 -11.98 11.59
N ASP A 87 -4.14 -12.93 10.96
CA ASP A 87 -3.96 -14.27 11.55
C ASP A 87 -2.71 -14.39 12.45
N LYS A 88 -1.82 -13.42 12.40
CA LYS A 88 -0.50 -13.47 13.09
C LYS A 88 -0.50 -12.68 14.39
N VAL A 89 -1.25 -11.59 14.44
CA VAL A 89 -1.23 -10.67 15.59
C VAL A 89 -1.94 -11.32 16.77
N LYS A 90 -1.18 -11.53 17.86
CA LYS A 90 -1.71 -11.98 19.15
C LYS A 90 -1.86 -10.81 20.13
N ASN A 91 -1.07 -9.76 19.96
CA ASN A 91 -1.05 -8.58 20.80
C ASN A 91 -1.13 -7.31 19.95
N THR A 92 -2.25 -6.61 20.06
CA THR A 92 -2.53 -5.40 19.30
C THR A 92 -1.63 -4.22 19.70
N THR A 93 -1.14 -4.17 20.96
CA THR A 93 -0.20 -3.14 21.42
C THR A 93 1.13 -3.23 20.67
N ASN A 94 1.65 -4.45 20.48
CA ASN A 94 2.87 -4.65 19.71
C ASN A 94 2.67 -4.25 18.25
N TYR A 95 1.54 -4.64 17.64
CA TYR A 95 1.21 -4.24 16.29
C TYR A 95 1.10 -2.72 16.16
N GLU A 96 0.46 -2.04 17.11
CA GLU A 96 0.35 -0.58 17.14
C GLU A 96 1.73 0.08 17.14
N LYS A 97 2.64 -0.39 18.01
CA LYS A 97 3.99 0.12 18.08
C LYS A 97 4.74 -0.09 16.76
N GLU A 98 4.74 -1.31 16.24
CA GLU A 98 5.44 -1.65 14.99
C GLU A 98 4.93 -0.83 13.80
N PHE A 99 3.61 -0.69 13.68
CA PHE A 99 3.01 0.07 12.59
C PHE A 99 3.24 1.58 12.75
N THR A 100 3.25 2.10 13.98
CA THR A 100 3.67 3.47 14.29
C THR A 100 5.12 3.71 13.85
N ASP A 101 6.02 2.77 14.13
CA ASP A 101 7.42 2.85 13.72
C ASP A 101 7.55 2.87 12.18
N VAL A 102 6.72 2.10 11.45
CA VAL A 102 6.68 2.15 9.97
C VAL A 102 6.26 3.53 9.47
N VAL A 103 5.16 4.06 10.00
CA VAL A 103 4.64 5.39 9.60
C VAL A 103 5.69 6.47 9.87
N ASN A 104 6.30 6.46 11.04
CA ASN A 104 7.33 7.43 11.43
C ASN A 104 8.60 7.30 10.59
N HIS A 105 8.97 6.08 10.20
CA HIS A 105 10.11 5.83 9.32
C HIS A 105 9.90 6.51 7.95
N ILE A 106 8.76 6.29 7.32
CA ILE A 106 8.39 6.90 6.04
C ILE A 106 8.29 8.43 6.19
N LYS A 107 7.55 8.92 7.20
CA LYS A 107 7.37 10.34 7.47
C LYS A 107 8.71 11.09 7.66
N SER A 108 9.66 10.45 8.33
CA SER A 108 10.98 11.04 8.55
C SER A 108 11.89 11.00 7.31
N ALA A 109 11.69 10.05 6.41
CA ALA A 109 12.42 9.94 5.16
C ALA A 109 11.90 10.90 4.07
N MET A 110 10.61 11.24 4.12
CA MET A 110 9.93 12.15 3.19
C MET A 110 9.14 13.22 3.96
N PRO A 111 9.83 14.18 4.59
CA PRO A 111 9.17 15.25 5.34
C PRO A 111 8.26 16.10 4.44
N GLY A 112 7.05 16.37 4.91
CA GLY A 112 6.07 17.17 4.18
C GLY A 112 5.18 16.38 3.21
N VAL A 113 5.54 15.14 2.83
CA VAL A 113 4.72 14.32 1.97
C VAL A 113 3.53 13.75 2.77
N PRO A 114 2.30 13.98 2.35
CA PRO A 114 1.12 13.40 2.98
C PRO A 114 1.16 11.87 2.96
N ILE A 115 0.69 11.26 4.04
CA ILE A 115 0.55 9.81 4.16
C ILE A 115 -0.92 9.48 4.37
N LEU A 116 -1.44 8.52 3.60
CA LEU A 116 -2.74 7.92 3.76
C LEU A 116 -2.59 6.46 4.21
N ILE A 117 -3.12 6.12 5.35
CA ILE A 117 -3.28 4.72 5.77
C ILE A 117 -4.61 4.21 5.22
N VAL A 118 -4.56 3.18 4.39
CA VAL A 118 -5.73 2.38 4.01
C VAL A 118 -5.88 1.29 5.06
N GLY A 119 -6.95 1.36 5.84
CA GLY A 119 -7.26 0.38 6.87
C GLY A 119 -7.42 -1.02 6.28
N VAL A 120 -7.15 -2.05 7.09
CA VAL A 120 -7.37 -3.43 6.66
C VAL A 120 -8.85 -3.63 6.27
N GLY A 121 -9.08 -4.31 5.13
CA GLY A 121 -10.41 -4.71 4.71
C GLY A 121 -10.94 -5.92 5.48
N ASP A 122 -12.17 -6.31 5.21
CA ASP A 122 -12.73 -7.53 5.80
C ASP A 122 -11.93 -8.78 5.37
N LYS A 123 -11.90 -9.76 6.24
CA LYS A 123 -11.29 -11.08 6.03
C LYS A 123 -12.20 -12.16 6.60
N GLY A 124 -12.57 -13.11 5.76
CA GLY A 124 -13.42 -14.22 6.17
C GLY A 124 -12.68 -15.25 7.01
N LYS A 125 -13.31 -15.66 8.12
CA LYS A 125 -12.93 -16.81 8.93
C LYS A 125 -14.02 -17.88 8.78
N LYS A 126 -13.62 -19.09 8.45
CA LYS A 126 -14.58 -20.20 8.28
C LYS A 126 -15.11 -20.64 9.64
N VAL A 127 -16.44 -20.63 9.79
CA VAL A 127 -17.17 -21.09 10.97
C VAL A 127 -18.26 -22.06 10.50
N GLY A 128 -18.04 -23.34 10.68
CA GLY A 128 -18.92 -24.37 10.12
C GLY A 128 -18.93 -24.31 8.58
N SER A 129 -20.12 -24.08 8.01
CA SER A 129 -20.32 -23.97 6.56
C SER A 129 -20.31 -22.52 6.04
N LYS A 130 -20.16 -21.53 6.93
CA LYS A 130 -20.21 -20.09 6.59
C LYS A 130 -18.87 -19.41 6.80
N PHE A 131 -18.74 -18.23 6.24
CA PHE A 131 -17.64 -17.33 6.53
C PHE A 131 -18.15 -16.13 7.34
N GLU A 132 -17.50 -15.86 8.44
CA GLU A 132 -17.75 -14.71 9.29
C GLU A 132 -16.53 -13.78 9.24
N THR A 133 -16.70 -12.49 9.58
CA THR A 133 -15.56 -11.56 9.74
C THR A 133 -14.62 -12.08 10.81
N ASN A 134 -13.33 -12.13 10.52
CA ASN A 134 -12.34 -12.44 11.53
C ASN A 134 -12.29 -11.33 12.59
N ASP A 135 -12.44 -11.69 13.86
CA ASP A 135 -12.50 -10.72 14.99
C ASP A 135 -11.29 -9.79 15.06
N MET A 136 -10.12 -10.25 14.60
CA MET A 136 -8.90 -9.45 14.60
C MET A 136 -8.99 -8.28 13.60
N VAL A 137 -9.78 -8.38 12.55
CA VAL A 137 -9.98 -7.29 11.57
C VAL A 137 -10.45 -6.02 12.28
N LYS A 138 -11.52 -6.11 13.07
CA LYS A 138 -12.10 -4.95 13.80
C LYS A 138 -11.08 -4.32 14.75
N LYS A 139 -10.27 -5.16 15.41
CA LYS A 139 -9.20 -4.69 16.31
C LYS A 139 -8.10 -3.96 15.53
N LEU A 140 -7.67 -4.52 14.40
CA LEU A 140 -6.62 -3.90 13.59
C LEU A 140 -7.08 -2.59 12.94
N VAL A 141 -8.33 -2.51 12.47
CA VAL A 141 -8.91 -1.25 11.97
C VAL A 141 -8.84 -0.16 13.05
N THR A 142 -9.26 -0.50 14.29
CA THR A 142 -9.19 0.45 15.41
C THR A 142 -7.76 0.89 15.69
N VAL A 143 -6.81 -0.04 15.71
CA VAL A 143 -5.40 0.28 15.94
C VAL A 143 -4.83 1.16 14.84
N GLN A 144 -5.10 0.83 13.57
CA GLN A 144 -4.59 1.61 12.42
C GLN A 144 -5.16 3.03 12.42
N LYS A 145 -6.43 3.20 12.78
CA LYS A 145 -7.06 4.51 12.96
C LYS A 145 -6.39 5.31 14.08
N ASN A 146 -6.07 4.67 15.21
CA ASN A 146 -5.35 5.30 16.32
C ASN A 146 -3.92 5.71 15.90
N VAL A 147 -3.21 4.84 15.18
CA VAL A 147 -1.88 5.16 14.63
C VAL A 147 -1.95 6.37 13.71
N ALA A 148 -2.91 6.41 12.80
CA ALA A 148 -3.11 7.53 11.90
C ALA A 148 -3.33 8.84 12.67
N SER A 149 -4.25 8.82 13.65
CA SER A 149 -4.54 9.98 14.50
C SER A 149 -3.32 10.46 15.28
N LYS A 150 -2.59 9.56 15.95
CA LYS A 150 -1.39 9.89 16.72
C LYS A 150 -0.25 10.41 15.85
N ALA A 151 -0.09 9.86 14.65
CA ALA A 151 0.95 10.30 13.71
C ALA A 151 0.56 11.56 12.91
N GLY A 152 -0.69 12.02 12.99
CA GLY A 152 -1.20 13.15 12.23
C GLY A 152 -1.20 12.86 10.72
N VAL A 153 -1.65 11.65 10.33
CA VAL A 153 -1.77 11.24 8.92
C VAL A 153 -3.21 10.85 8.60
N ALA A 154 -3.56 10.81 7.31
CA ALA A 154 -4.91 10.48 6.88
C ALA A 154 -5.20 8.97 7.06
N PHE A 155 -6.48 8.63 7.27
CA PHE A 155 -6.96 7.26 7.37
C PHE A 155 -8.22 7.07 6.51
N TRP A 156 -8.23 6.03 5.69
CA TRP A 156 -9.42 5.59 4.98
C TRP A 156 -9.83 4.20 5.46
N ASP A 157 -11.05 4.10 5.95
CA ASP A 157 -11.60 2.87 6.52
C ASP A 157 -12.12 1.94 5.42
N LEU A 158 -11.24 1.08 4.90
CA LEU A 158 -11.61 0.10 3.88
C LEU A 158 -12.65 -0.90 4.41
N PHE A 159 -12.55 -1.30 5.69
CA PHE A 159 -13.53 -2.22 6.29
C PHE A 159 -14.93 -1.63 6.24
N ALA A 160 -15.09 -0.39 6.67
CA ALA A 160 -16.38 0.32 6.59
C ALA A 160 -16.83 0.50 5.13
N ALA A 161 -15.91 0.88 4.23
CA ALA A 161 -16.21 1.06 2.81
C ALA A 161 -16.66 -0.23 2.12
N MET A 162 -16.15 -1.39 2.53
CA MET A 162 -16.61 -2.70 2.06
C MET A 162 -18.03 -3.06 2.56
N GLY A 163 -18.56 -2.33 3.53
CA GLY A 163 -19.84 -2.59 4.18
C GLY A 163 -19.73 -3.25 5.56
N GLY A 164 -18.55 -3.24 6.16
CA GLY A 164 -18.31 -3.72 7.51
C GLY A 164 -18.41 -5.25 7.67
N GLU A 165 -18.88 -5.67 8.82
CA GLU A 165 -18.95 -7.09 9.20
C GLU A 165 -19.71 -7.95 8.18
N GLY A 166 -19.14 -9.10 7.81
CA GLY A 166 -19.66 -10.02 6.80
C GLY A 166 -19.49 -9.53 5.34
N ALA A 167 -18.68 -8.49 5.12
CA ALA A 167 -18.46 -7.96 3.78
C ALA A 167 -17.88 -9.01 2.83
N MET A 168 -16.90 -9.80 3.28
CA MET A 168 -16.29 -10.83 2.42
C MET A 168 -17.29 -11.90 1.98
N GLU A 169 -18.21 -12.31 2.83
CA GLU A 169 -19.26 -13.25 2.44
C GLU A 169 -20.20 -12.65 1.38
N ARG A 170 -20.64 -11.39 1.58
CA ARG A 170 -21.48 -10.68 0.60
C ARG A 170 -20.76 -10.49 -0.72
N TRP A 171 -19.53 -10.01 -0.67
CA TRP A 171 -18.70 -9.81 -1.86
C TRP A 171 -18.35 -11.11 -2.58
N GLY A 172 -18.27 -12.24 -1.83
CA GLY A 172 -18.09 -13.57 -2.41
C GLY A 172 -19.28 -13.99 -3.28
N LYS A 173 -20.51 -13.70 -2.85
CA LYS A 173 -21.73 -13.93 -3.65
C LYS A 173 -21.72 -13.12 -4.95
N ASP A 174 -21.14 -11.92 -4.90
CA ASP A 174 -20.98 -11.04 -6.07
C ASP A 174 -19.70 -11.34 -6.89
N LYS A 175 -18.97 -12.42 -6.59
CA LYS A 175 -17.71 -12.83 -7.23
C LYS A 175 -16.59 -11.79 -7.15
N LEU A 176 -16.62 -10.95 -6.14
CA LEU A 176 -15.60 -9.90 -5.88
C LEU A 176 -14.45 -10.41 -5.01
N THR A 177 -14.53 -11.66 -4.50
CA THR A 177 -13.48 -12.29 -3.70
C THR A 177 -12.96 -13.55 -4.38
N THR A 178 -11.79 -14.02 -3.97
CA THR A 178 -11.33 -15.37 -4.26
C THR A 178 -11.97 -16.36 -3.30
N ALA A 179 -11.86 -17.67 -3.59
CA ALA A 179 -12.49 -18.72 -2.79
C ALA A 179 -11.98 -18.80 -1.33
N ASP A 180 -10.82 -18.22 -1.05
CA ASP A 180 -10.22 -18.19 0.29
C ASP A 180 -10.85 -17.15 1.23
N MET A 181 -11.76 -16.32 0.72
CA MET A 181 -12.41 -15.23 1.47
C MET A 181 -11.41 -14.31 2.20
N THR A 182 -10.22 -14.20 1.64
CA THR A 182 -9.12 -13.36 2.14
C THR A 182 -8.70 -12.33 1.08
N HIS A 183 -8.55 -12.80 -0.16
CA HIS A 183 -8.13 -11.95 -1.26
C HIS A 183 -9.34 -11.56 -2.13
N LEU A 184 -9.21 -10.42 -2.78
CA LEU A 184 -10.21 -9.96 -3.73
C LEU A 184 -9.92 -10.54 -5.12
N SER A 185 -10.97 -10.69 -5.91
CA SER A 185 -10.84 -10.92 -7.35
C SER A 185 -10.35 -9.65 -8.07
N ALA A 186 -10.01 -9.75 -9.35
CA ALA A 186 -9.66 -8.58 -10.15
C ALA A 186 -10.77 -7.51 -10.12
N GLU A 187 -12.02 -7.92 -10.20
CA GLU A 187 -13.18 -7.00 -10.12
C GLU A 187 -13.35 -6.43 -8.71
N GLY A 188 -13.06 -7.20 -7.67
CA GLY A 188 -13.05 -6.72 -6.29
C GLY A 188 -11.98 -5.65 -6.08
N TYR A 189 -10.76 -5.84 -6.59
CA TYR A 189 -9.72 -4.81 -6.54
C TYR A 189 -10.09 -3.55 -7.32
N LYS A 190 -10.70 -3.67 -8.50
CA LYS A 190 -11.21 -2.53 -9.26
C LYS A 190 -12.25 -1.74 -8.46
N LYS A 191 -13.17 -2.45 -7.80
CA LYS A 191 -14.18 -1.82 -6.95
C LYS A 191 -13.55 -1.04 -5.80
N VAL A 192 -12.57 -1.63 -5.09
CA VAL A 192 -11.84 -0.93 -4.01
C VAL A 192 -11.10 0.29 -4.56
N ALA A 193 -10.41 0.16 -5.69
CA ALA A 193 -9.70 1.28 -6.32
C ALA A 193 -10.66 2.43 -6.67
N ARG A 194 -11.86 2.11 -7.20
CA ARG A 194 -12.88 3.12 -7.48
C ARG A 194 -13.38 3.81 -6.21
N MET A 195 -13.66 3.04 -5.16
CA MET A 195 -14.13 3.60 -3.88
C MET A 195 -13.08 4.51 -3.24
N LEU A 196 -11.79 4.13 -3.30
CA LEU A 196 -10.71 4.97 -2.81
C LEU A 196 -10.57 6.25 -3.66
N PHE A 197 -10.64 6.12 -4.99
CA PHE A 197 -10.61 7.26 -5.89
C PHE A 197 -11.75 8.24 -5.61
N ASP A 198 -12.97 7.75 -5.48
CA ASP A 198 -14.15 8.58 -5.19
C ASP A 198 -13.99 9.29 -3.83
N ALA A 199 -13.47 8.61 -2.80
CA ALA A 199 -13.20 9.22 -1.50
C ALA A 199 -12.13 10.33 -1.57
N LEU A 200 -11.07 10.15 -2.39
CA LEU A 200 -10.04 11.16 -2.61
C LEU A 200 -10.62 12.37 -3.37
N MET A 201 -11.45 12.12 -4.40
CA MET A 201 -12.07 13.19 -5.20
C MET A 201 -13.12 13.96 -4.41
N ASP A 202 -13.89 13.30 -3.56
CA ASP A 202 -14.84 13.95 -2.65
C ASP A 202 -14.15 14.90 -1.67
N TYR A 203 -12.98 14.53 -1.20
CA TYR A 203 -12.18 15.40 -0.33
C TYR A 203 -11.59 16.58 -1.11
N TYR A 204 -11.05 16.32 -2.29
CA TYR A 204 -10.45 17.33 -3.16
C TYR A 204 -11.49 18.36 -3.65
N GLY A 205 -12.69 17.92 -3.98
CA GLY A 205 -13.76 18.80 -4.47
C GLY A 205 -14.41 19.68 -3.38
N LYS A 206 -14.11 19.45 -2.09
CA LYS A 206 -14.64 20.23 -0.95
C LYS A 206 -13.67 21.28 -0.41
N ASN A 207 -12.45 21.30 -0.93
CA ASN A 207 -11.39 22.25 -0.59
C ASN A 207 -10.96 23.03 -1.83
#